data_4218d27a636ba40821ed46476962a4c5
#
_entry.id   4218d27a636ba40821ed46476962a4c5
#
_cell.length_a   1.000
_cell.length_b   1.000
_cell.length_c   1.000
_cell.angle_alpha   90.00
_cell.angle_beta   90.00
_cell.angle_gamma   90.00
#
_symmetry.space_group_name_H-M   'P 1'
#
loop_
_entity.id
_entity.type
_entity.pdbx_description
1 polymer ?
#
loop_
_entity_poly.entity_id
_entity_poly.type
_entity_poly.pdbx_seq_one_letter_code
_entity_poly.pdbx_strand_id
1 'polypeptide(L)'
;MSTTTYTPRLADKYTKEVVPALMKKFGYTTIMQAPKLSKICLNRGVNGAVADKKLVDIAVEELSTITGQKAVATMSKKDISNFKLRKAMPIGARVTLRGVKMFEFLDRFVSVSLPRVRDFKGINDKSFDGRGNYTLGITEQIIFPEIDIDKVNKITGMDITFVTTASTNEEAFELLKELGMPFKNVKK
;
A
#
# COMPACT_ATOMS: atom_id res chain seq x y z
N MET A 1 -14.21 31.51 -11.70
CA MET A 1 -13.91 30.16 -12.28
C MET A 1 -14.03 29.17 -11.13
N SER A 2 -15.07 28.34 -11.12
CA SER A 2 -15.24 27.28 -10.12
C SER A 2 -14.18 26.20 -10.38
N THR A 3 -13.15 26.15 -9.56
CA THR A 3 -12.23 25.02 -9.53
C THR A 3 -13.02 23.80 -9.09
N THR A 4 -13.43 22.98 -10.03
CA THR A 4 -13.96 21.65 -9.74
C THR A 4 -12.85 20.86 -9.04
N THR A 5 -12.95 20.79 -7.71
CA THR A 5 -12.02 20.03 -6.88
C THR A 5 -12.21 18.56 -7.24
N TYR A 6 -11.20 17.97 -7.89
CA TYR A 6 -11.23 16.54 -8.23
C TYR A 6 -11.34 15.69 -6.96
N THR A 7 -12.37 14.86 -6.88
CA THR A 7 -12.57 13.87 -5.81
C THR A 7 -12.36 12.47 -6.35
N PRO A 8 -11.47 11.66 -5.73
CA PRO A 8 -11.26 10.28 -6.14
C PRO A 8 -12.53 9.44 -5.98
N ARG A 9 -12.80 8.53 -6.92
CA ARG A 9 -13.97 7.64 -6.92
C ARG A 9 -14.11 6.87 -5.58
N LEU A 10 -13.03 6.34 -5.03
CA LEU A 10 -13.05 5.61 -3.76
C LEU A 10 -13.29 6.51 -2.54
N ALA A 11 -12.95 7.80 -2.59
CA ALA A 11 -13.29 8.75 -1.53
C ALA A 11 -14.80 9.00 -1.48
N ASP A 12 -15.42 9.16 -2.64
CA ASP A 12 -16.88 9.28 -2.76
C ASP A 12 -17.59 7.99 -2.30
N LYS A 13 -17.09 6.83 -2.74
CA LYS A 13 -17.60 5.53 -2.32
C LYS A 13 -17.50 5.35 -0.79
N TYR A 14 -16.36 5.74 -0.20
CA TYR A 14 -16.19 5.69 1.24
C TYR A 14 -17.28 6.47 1.97
N THR A 15 -17.55 7.70 1.55
CA THR A 15 -18.53 8.57 2.21
C THR A 15 -19.98 8.11 2.01
N LYS A 16 -20.34 7.65 0.79
CA LYS A 16 -21.71 7.35 0.42
C LYS A 16 -22.14 5.92 0.76
N GLU A 17 -21.23 4.96 0.71
CA GLU A 17 -21.54 3.53 0.82
C GLU A 17 -20.89 2.89 2.04
N VAL A 18 -19.55 3.06 2.21
CA VAL A 18 -18.77 2.36 3.23
C VAL A 18 -19.13 2.80 4.64
N VAL A 19 -19.21 4.11 4.89
CA VAL A 19 -19.55 4.65 6.21
C VAL A 19 -20.93 4.18 6.69
N PRO A 20 -22.03 4.30 5.90
CA PRO A 20 -23.33 3.77 6.32
C PRO A 20 -23.32 2.25 6.58
N ALA A 21 -22.60 1.47 5.75
CA ALA A 21 -22.49 0.03 5.94
C ALA A 21 -21.78 -0.34 7.26
N LEU A 22 -20.67 0.33 7.57
CA LEU A 22 -19.94 0.13 8.82
C LEU A 22 -20.75 0.57 10.05
N MET A 23 -21.46 1.71 9.96
CA MET A 23 -22.33 2.18 11.03
C MET A 23 -23.42 1.15 11.36
N LYS A 24 -24.05 0.58 10.31
CA LYS A 24 -25.09 -0.45 10.49
C LYS A 24 -24.51 -1.74 11.08
N LYS A 25 -23.31 -2.14 10.67
CA LYS A 25 -22.70 -3.41 11.11
C LYS A 25 -22.18 -3.36 12.55
N PHE A 26 -21.51 -2.27 12.91
CA PHE A 26 -20.87 -2.12 14.23
C PHE A 26 -21.66 -1.28 15.22
N GLY A 27 -22.81 -0.73 14.82
CA GLY A 27 -23.68 0.04 15.70
C GLY A 27 -23.10 1.39 16.14
N TYR A 28 -22.29 2.04 15.30
CA TYR A 28 -21.73 3.36 15.65
C TYR A 28 -22.81 4.43 15.75
N THR A 29 -22.70 5.28 16.76
CA THR A 29 -23.65 6.38 17.02
C THR A 29 -23.33 7.62 16.20
N THR A 30 -22.06 7.82 15.83
CA THR A 30 -21.61 8.98 15.07
C THR A 30 -20.74 8.56 13.88
N ILE A 31 -20.81 9.33 12.78
CA ILE A 31 -19.98 9.12 11.58
C ILE A 31 -18.48 9.15 11.91
N MET A 32 -18.08 9.93 12.92
CA MET A 32 -16.67 10.08 13.31
C MET A 32 -16.08 8.84 13.97
N GLN A 33 -16.91 7.91 14.45
CA GLN A 33 -16.47 6.63 15.00
C GLN A 33 -16.10 5.64 13.88
N ALA A 34 -16.64 5.82 12.68
CA ALA A 34 -16.36 4.92 11.56
C ALA A 34 -14.87 4.93 11.22
N PRO A 35 -14.24 3.74 11.11
CA PRO A 35 -12.84 3.63 10.76
C PRO A 35 -12.59 4.17 9.35
N LYS A 36 -11.45 4.85 9.17
CA LYS A 36 -11.01 5.42 7.89
C LYS A 36 -9.59 5.00 7.55
N LEU A 37 -9.28 4.97 6.27
CA LEU A 37 -7.90 4.80 5.80
C LEU A 37 -7.12 6.08 6.08
N SER A 38 -6.04 5.98 6.84
CA SER A 38 -5.20 7.12 7.25
C SER A 38 -4.07 7.38 6.27
N LYS A 39 -3.37 6.32 5.85
CA LYS A 39 -2.25 6.37 4.91
C LYS A 39 -1.99 4.98 4.31
N ILE A 40 -1.32 4.96 3.16
CA ILE A 40 -0.74 3.76 2.58
C ILE A 40 0.77 3.96 2.55
N CYS A 41 1.52 3.00 3.12
CA CYS A 41 2.97 3.01 3.11
C CYS A 41 3.46 1.91 2.17
N LEU A 42 4.26 2.29 1.16
CA LEU A 42 4.97 1.33 0.33
C LEU A 42 6.44 1.31 0.78
N ASN A 43 6.97 0.12 0.94
CA ASN A 43 8.37 -0.10 1.29
C ASN A 43 8.97 -1.16 0.38
N ARG A 44 10.20 -0.92 -0.05
CA ARG A 44 10.96 -1.87 -0.86
C ARG A 44 12.37 -2.00 -0.30
N GLY A 45 12.69 -3.20 0.19
CA GLY A 45 14.06 -3.56 0.55
C GLY A 45 14.84 -3.92 -0.71
N VAL A 46 16.03 -3.37 -0.87
CA VAL A 46 16.88 -3.62 -2.05
C VAL A 46 17.97 -4.58 -1.68
N ASN A 47 17.82 -5.84 -2.12
CA ASN A 47 18.86 -6.84 -1.94
C ASN A 47 20.05 -6.53 -2.90
N GLY A 48 21.25 -6.45 -2.36
CA GLY A 48 22.46 -6.09 -3.12
C GLY A 48 22.82 -4.60 -3.03
N ALA A 49 22.02 -3.77 -2.37
CA ALA A 49 22.30 -2.33 -2.18
C ALA A 49 23.67 -2.01 -1.55
N VAL A 50 24.20 -2.95 -0.76
CA VAL A 50 25.54 -2.82 -0.15
C VAL A 50 26.64 -2.88 -1.20
N ALA A 51 26.47 -3.71 -2.25
CA ALA A 51 27.42 -3.85 -3.35
C ALA A 51 27.24 -2.74 -4.41
N ASP A 52 26.00 -2.42 -4.74
CA ASP A 52 25.68 -1.41 -5.74
C ASP A 52 24.56 -0.46 -5.27
N LYS A 53 24.96 0.78 -5.00
CA LYS A 53 24.03 1.85 -4.56
C LYS A 53 23.03 2.26 -5.66
N LYS A 54 23.38 2.10 -6.94
CA LYS A 54 22.50 2.45 -8.06
C LYS A 54 21.18 1.66 -8.04
N LEU A 55 21.20 0.45 -7.47
CA LEU A 55 19.98 -0.36 -7.30
C LEU A 55 18.94 0.34 -6.43
N VAL A 56 19.38 1.14 -5.45
CA VAL A 56 18.46 1.91 -4.61
C VAL A 56 17.86 3.08 -5.37
N ASP A 57 18.66 3.75 -6.21
CA ASP A 57 18.17 4.87 -7.04
C ASP A 57 17.10 4.36 -8.03
N ILE A 58 17.33 3.23 -8.67
CA ILE A 58 16.34 2.55 -9.52
C ILE A 58 15.06 2.25 -8.74
N ALA A 59 15.20 1.70 -7.52
CA ALA A 59 14.04 1.40 -6.67
C ALA A 59 13.24 2.67 -6.28
N VAL A 60 13.93 3.79 -6.06
CA VAL A 60 13.29 5.09 -5.79
C VAL A 60 12.54 5.60 -7.03
N GLU A 61 13.11 5.48 -8.23
CA GLU A 61 12.46 5.86 -9.48
C GLU A 61 11.21 5.01 -9.75
N GLU A 62 11.33 3.68 -9.66
CA GLU A 62 10.19 2.77 -9.84
C GLU A 62 9.05 3.06 -8.87
N LEU A 63 9.34 3.19 -7.56
CA LEU A 63 8.32 3.55 -6.58
C LEU A 63 7.70 4.92 -6.84
N SER A 64 8.49 5.89 -7.31
CA SER A 64 7.99 7.22 -7.66
C SER A 64 7.06 7.17 -8.87
N THR A 65 7.36 6.33 -9.85
CA THR A 65 6.52 6.11 -11.04
C THR A 65 5.20 5.44 -10.66
N ILE A 66 5.25 4.36 -9.87
CA ILE A 66 4.04 3.64 -9.40
C ILE A 66 3.10 4.56 -8.61
N THR A 67 3.64 5.39 -7.74
CA THR A 67 2.84 6.16 -6.78
C THR A 67 2.50 7.57 -7.23
N GLY A 68 3.19 8.09 -8.25
CA GLY A 68 3.08 9.50 -8.65
C GLY A 68 3.56 10.48 -7.57
N GLN A 69 4.37 9.99 -6.60
CA GLN A 69 4.97 10.79 -5.55
C GLN A 69 6.43 10.39 -5.37
N LYS A 70 7.33 11.37 -5.25
CA LYS A 70 8.76 11.10 -5.07
C LYS A 70 9.00 10.23 -3.85
N ALA A 71 9.58 9.04 -4.08
CA ALA A 71 10.00 8.12 -3.03
C ALA A 71 11.31 8.60 -2.38
N VAL A 72 11.58 8.10 -1.18
CA VAL A 72 12.76 8.44 -0.39
C VAL A 72 13.59 7.20 -0.14
N ALA A 73 14.90 7.27 -0.37
CA ALA A 73 15.83 6.22 0.00
C ALA A 73 15.88 6.06 1.53
N THR A 74 15.86 4.82 2.01
CA THR A 74 15.98 4.50 3.43
C THR A 74 17.42 4.13 3.76
N MET A 75 17.95 4.80 4.78
CA MET A 75 19.34 4.61 5.23
C MET A 75 19.42 3.64 6.41
N SER A 76 20.50 2.87 6.48
CA SER A 76 20.80 2.03 7.63
C SER A 76 21.03 2.86 8.89
N LYS A 77 20.44 2.42 10.00
CA LYS A 77 20.61 3.07 11.32
C LYS A 77 21.79 2.56 12.11
N LYS A 78 22.24 1.31 11.86
CA LYS A 78 23.29 0.63 12.60
C LYS A 78 24.32 0.01 11.66
N ASP A 79 25.53 -0.20 12.18
CA ASP A 79 26.55 -1.02 11.54
C ASP A 79 26.29 -2.49 11.83
N ILE A 80 26.32 -3.34 10.80
CA ILE A 80 26.17 -4.80 10.95
C ILE A 80 27.24 -5.47 10.09
N SER A 81 28.29 -5.99 10.75
CA SER A 81 29.47 -6.55 10.09
C SER A 81 29.15 -7.78 9.22
N ASN A 82 28.26 -8.67 9.69
CA ASN A 82 27.86 -9.87 8.95
C ASN A 82 27.23 -9.55 7.58
N PHE A 83 26.55 -8.43 7.47
CA PHE A 83 25.98 -7.96 6.20
C PHE A 83 26.83 -6.93 5.47
N LYS A 84 28.05 -6.67 5.94
CA LYS A 84 28.95 -5.62 5.41
C LYS A 84 28.26 -4.25 5.34
N LEU A 85 27.33 -4.01 6.25
CA LEU A 85 26.48 -2.82 6.28
C LEU A 85 27.08 -1.78 7.23
N ARG A 86 27.15 -0.54 6.76
CA ARG A 86 27.57 0.63 7.56
C ARG A 86 26.39 1.58 7.77
N LYS A 87 26.45 2.33 8.87
CA LYS A 87 25.49 3.41 9.15
C LYS A 87 25.43 4.40 7.99
N ALA A 88 24.23 4.89 7.70
CA ALA A 88 23.94 5.81 6.59
C ALA A 88 24.17 5.24 5.18
N MET A 89 24.28 3.93 5.01
CA MET A 89 24.22 3.32 3.67
C MET A 89 22.76 3.20 3.22
N PRO A 90 22.43 3.55 1.95
CA PRO A 90 21.09 3.36 1.40
C PRO A 90 20.82 1.86 1.20
N ILE A 91 19.69 1.36 1.70
CA ILE A 91 19.33 -0.07 1.69
C ILE A 91 17.94 -0.36 1.15
N GLY A 92 17.15 0.65 0.86
CA GLY A 92 15.80 0.50 0.34
C GLY A 92 15.18 1.82 -0.03
N ALA A 93 13.91 1.76 -0.44
CA ALA A 93 13.11 2.93 -0.78
C ALA A 93 11.74 2.84 -0.13
N ARG A 94 11.15 3.98 0.23
CA ARG A 94 9.81 4.06 0.79
C ARG A 94 9.05 5.27 0.28
N VAL A 95 7.73 5.16 0.29
CA VAL A 95 6.82 6.27 0.07
C VAL A 95 5.61 6.14 0.98
N THR A 96 5.02 7.26 1.36
CA THR A 96 3.79 7.30 2.17
C THR A 96 2.77 8.16 1.45
N LEU A 97 1.64 7.56 1.10
CA LEU A 97 0.53 8.19 0.40
C LEU A 97 -0.57 8.59 1.38
N ARG A 98 -1.17 9.76 1.17
CA ARG A 98 -2.30 10.31 1.94
C ARG A 98 -3.27 11.03 1.03
N GLY A 99 -4.50 11.23 1.50
CA GLY A 99 -5.54 12.01 0.81
C GLY A 99 -5.85 11.48 -0.60
N VAL A 100 -5.90 12.36 -1.58
CA VAL A 100 -6.25 12.05 -2.97
C VAL A 100 -5.36 10.96 -3.55
N LYS A 101 -4.04 11.10 -3.45
CA LYS A 101 -3.07 10.12 -3.98
C LYS A 101 -3.21 8.73 -3.37
N MET A 102 -3.62 8.64 -2.11
CA MET A 102 -3.86 7.38 -1.42
C MET A 102 -5.06 6.64 -2.02
N PHE A 103 -6.19 7.31 -2.24
CA PHE A 103 -7.38 6.71 -2.83
C PHE A 103 -7.16 6.34 -4.31
N GLU A 104 -6.46 7.19 -5.06
CA GLU A 104 -6.09 6.91 -6.45
C GLU A 104 -5.21 5.67 -6.57
N PHE A 105 -4.19 5.57 -5.70
CA PHE A 105 -3.33 4.39 -5.66
C PHE A 105 -4.14 3.14 -5.29
N LEU A 106 -5.01 3.21 -4.26
CA LEU A 106 -5.83 2.08 -3.84
C LEU A 106 -6.75 1.61 -4.98
N ASP A 107 -7.38 2.53 -5.70
CA ASP A 107 -8.28 2.20 -6.81
C ASP A 107 -7.55 1.48 -7.94
N ARG A 108 -6.41 2.01 -8.40
CA ARG A 108 -5.57 1.34 -9.41
C ARG A 108 -5.03 0.00 -8.93
N PHE A 109 -4.63 -0.07 -7.68
CA PHE A 109 -4.11 -1.28 -7.07
C PHE A 109 -5.15 -2.41 -7.07
N VAL A 110 -6.37 -2.14 -6.62
CA VAL A 110 -7.45 -3.13 -6.56
C VAL A 110 -7.98 -3.50 -7.94
N SER A 111 -8.19 -2.50 -8.82
CA SER A 111 -8.84 -2.69 -10.10
C SER A 111 -7.93 -3.23 -11.19
N VAL A 112 -6.64 -2.87 -11.16
CA VAL A 112 -5.70 -3.17 -12.25
C VAL A 112 -4.54 -4.05 -11.81
N SER A 113 -3.85 -3.69 -10.70
CA SER A 113 -2.60 -4.37 -10.33
C SER A 113 -2.83 -5.74 -9.71
N LEU A 114 -3.78 -5.88 -8.77
CA LEU A 114 -4.06 -7.17 -8.12
C LEU A 114 -4.51 -8.27 -9.09
N PRO A 115 -5.40 -8.02 -10.07
CA PRO A 115 -5.78 -9.04 -11.06
C PRO A 115 -4.62 -9.52 -11.95
N ARG A 116 -3.56 -8.72 -12.08
CA ARG A 116 -2.35 -9.06 -12.86
C ARG A 116 -1.36 -9.95 -12.10
N VAL A 117 -1.57 -10.16 -10.81
CA VAL A 117 -0.74 -11.09 -10.03
C VAL A 117 -0.94 -12.51 -10.56
N ARG A 118 0.17 -13.21 -10.82
CA ARG A 118 0.14 -14.60 -11.30
C ARG A 118 -0.55 -15.48 -10.26
N ASP A 119 -1.47 -16.35 -10.72
CA ASP A 119 -2.23 -17.27 -9.89
C ASP A 119 -2.96 -16.60 -8.71
N PHE A 120 -3.50 -15.41 -8.94
CA PHE A 120 -4.20 -14.66 -7.90
C PHE A 120 -5.43 -15.40 -7.38
N LYS A 121 -5.42 -15.76 -6.09
CA LYS A 121 -6.52 -16.45 -5.38
C LYS A 121 -7.13 -15.61 -4.25
N GLY A 122 -6.96 -14.30 -4.30
CA GLY A 122 -7.33 -13.39 -3.21
C GLY A 122 -6.19 -13.15 -2.21
N ILE A 123 -6.30 -12.06 -1.47
CA ILE A 123 -5.32 -11.66 -0.45
C ILE A 123 -5.58 -12.37 0.89
N ASN A 124 -4.53 -12.57 1.69
CA ASN A 124 -4.61 -13.24 2.97
C ASN A 124 -5.37 -12.38 3.99
N ASP A 125 -6.34 -12.96 4.69
CA ASP A 125 -7.14 -12.33 5.75
C ASP A 125 -6.43 -12.23 7.12
N LYS A 126 -5.28 -12.92 7.29
CA LYS A 126 -4.55 -13.03 8.57
C LYS A 126 -3.39 -12.03 8.72
N SER A 127 -3.15 -11.16 7.74
CA SER A 127 -2.02 -10.25 7.73
C SER A 127 -2.30 -8.90 8.42
N PHE A 128 -3.15 -8.92 9.46
CA PHE A 128 -3.40 -7.78 10.34
C PHE A 128 -2.46 -7.79 11.55
N ASP A 129 -2.12 -6.60 12.04
CA ASP A 129 -1.17 -6.40 13.15
C ASP A 129 -1.79 -6.45 14.56
N GLY A 130 -3.09 -6.71 14.69
CA GLY A 130 -3.82 -6.66 15.95
C GLY A 130 -4.38 -5.27 16.31
N ARG A 131 -4.01 -4.23 15.56
CA ARG A 131 -4.43 -2.83 15.77
C ARG A 131 -5.11 -2.22 14.55
N GLY A 132 -5.68 -3.08 13.69
CA GLY A 132 -6.41 -2.64 12.52
C GLY A 132 -5.56 -2.19 11.32
N ASN A 133 -4.26 -2.41 11.32
CA ASN A 133 -3.44 -2.18 10.12
C ASN A 133 -3.24 -3.49 9.36
N TYR A 134 -3.18 -3.39 8.05
CA TYR A 134 -3.03 -4.53 7.15
C TYR A 134 -1.78 -4.39 6.29
N THR A 135 -0.98 -5.45 6.19
CA THR A 135 0.22 -5.46 5.34
C THR A 135 0.14 -6.57 4.30
N LEU A 136 0.38 -6.22 3.05
CA LEU A 136 0.43 -7.11 1.91
C LEU A 136 1.82 -7.09 1.28
N GLY A 137 2.45 -8.26 1.19
CA GLY A 137 3.67 -8.46 0.42
C GLY A 137 3.34 -8.79 -1.04
N ILE A 138 3.98 -8.08 -1.97
CA ILE A 138 3.92 -8.34 -3.40
C ILE A 138 5.29 -8.85 -3.83
N THR A 139 5.30 -9.94 -4.58
CA THR A 139 6.55 -10.59 -5.02
C THR A 139 7.16 -9.94 -6.26
N GLU A 140 6.35 -9.32 -7.11
CA GLU A 140 6.76 -8.82 -8.42
C GLU A 140 6.25 -7.40 -8.66
N GLN A 141 7.15 -6.44 -8.96
CA GLN A 141 6.76 -5.06 -9.29
C GLN A 141 6.12 -4.93 -10.67
N ILE A 142 6.27 -5.90 -11.55
CA ILE A 142 5.74 -5.88 -12.92
C ILE A 142 4.20 -5.94 -13.00
N ILE A 143 3.53 -6.19 -11.88
CA ILE A 143 2.07 -6.12 -11.81
C ILE A 143 1.53 -4.69 -12.01
N PHE A 144 2.36 -3.69 -11.74
CA PHE A 144 1.99 -2.29 -11.92
C PHE A 144 2.16 -1.89 -13.39
N PRO A 145 1.09 -1.40 -14.04
CA PRO A 145 1.13 -1.02 -15.46
C PRO A 145 2.05 0.16 -15.75
N GLU A 146 2.41 0.93 -14.72
CA GLU A 146 3.31 2.08 -14.82
C GLU A 146 4.78 1.67 -15.02
N ILE A 147 5.10 0.41 -14.74
CA ILE A 147 6.46 -0.12 -14.88
C ILE A 147 6.65 -0.69 -16.29
N ASP A 148 7.64 -0.19 -16.98
CA ASP A 148 8.09 -0.70 -18.26
C ASP A 148 8.94 -1.95 -18.06
N ILE A 149 8.45 -3.10 -18.52
CA ILE A 149 9.08 -4.41 -18.33
C ILE A 149 10.48 -4.46 -18.95
N ASP A 150 10.69 -3.78 -20.07
CA ASP A 150 11.97 -3.77 -20.79
C ASP A 150 13.08 -3.04 -20.00
N LYS A 151 12.71 -2.17 -19.08
CA LYS A 151 13.64 -1.42 -18.21
C LYS A 151 13.93 -2.10 -16.88
N VAL A 152 13.22 -3.19 -16.57
CA VAL A 152 13.39 -3.90 -15.31
C VAL A 152 14.59 -4.82 -15.35
N ASN A 153 15.67 -4.45 -14.67
CA ASN A 153 16.88 -5.29 -14.57
C ASN A 153 16.67 -6.52 -13.68
N LYS A 154 15.85 -6.40 -12.64
CA LYS A 154 15.60 -7.48 -11.67
C LYS A 154 14.19 -7.41 -11.13
N ILE A 155 13.50 -8.56 -11.14
CA ILE A 155 12.20 -8.69 -10.48
C ILE A 155 12.42 -8.66 -8.97
N THR A 156 11.73 -7.77 -8.28
CA THR A 156 11.80 -7.59 -6.82
C THR A 156 10.42 -7.30 -6.26
N GLY A 157 10.21 -7.73 -5.02
CA GLY A 157 8.98 -7.48 -4.30
C GLY A 157 8.96 -6.15 -3.54
N MET A 158 7.80 -5.86 -2.97
CA MET A 158 7.57 -4.72 -2.09
C MET A 158 6.47 -5.03 -1.09
N ASP A 159 6.48 -4.31 0.03
CA ASP A 159 5.45 -4.37 1.05
C ASP A 159 4.55 -3.15 0.95
N ILE A 160 3.24 -3.38 0.99
CA ILE A 160 2.22 -2.33 1.01
C ILE A 160 1.46 -2.44 2.32
N THR A 161 1.56 -1.43 3.16
CA THR A 161 0.88 -1.36 4.46
C THR A 161 -0.24 -0.34 4.42
N PHE A 162 -1.45 -0.79 4.69
CA PHE A 162 -2.66 0.01 4.82
C PHE A 162 -2.86 0.34 6.29
N VAL A 163 -2.66 1.60 6.64
CA VAL A 163 -2.83 2.09 8.02
C VAL A 163 -4.21 2.70 8.16
N THR A 164 -5.01 2.13 9.06
CA THR A 164 -6.37 2.58 9.32
C THR A 164 -6.49 3.24 10.70
N THR A 165 -7.64 3.79 11.01
CA THR A 165 -7.99 4.29 12.35
C THR A 165 -8.86 3.30 13.11
N ALA A 166 -9.05 2.08 12.61
CA ALA A 166 -9.80 1.03 13.26
C ALA A 166 -9.14 0.63 14.59
N SER A 167 -9.93 0.32 15.58
CA SER A 167 -9.46 -0.17 16.88
C SER A 167 -9.23 -1.68 16.87
N THR A 168 -9.97 -2.40 16.03
CA THR A 168 -9.92 -3.86 15.91
C THR A 168 -9.61 -4.31 14.48
N ASN A 169 -9.11 -5.54 14.37
CA ASN A 169 -8.85 -6.13 13.04
C ASN A 169 -10.15 -6.37 12.25
N GLU A 170 -11.27 -6.65 12.94
CA GLU A 170 -12.57 -6.88 12.31
C GLU A 170 -13.10 -5.61 11.64
N GLU A 171 -13.00 -4.47 12.32
CA GLU A 171 -13.38 -3.17 11.76
C GLU A 171 -12.53 -2.83 10.52
N ALA A 172 -11.21 -3.04 10.60
CA ALA A 172 -10.31 -2.82 9.49
C ALA A 172 -10.56 -3.76 8.31
N PHE A 173 -10.85 -5.02 8.59
CA PHE A 173 -11.18 -6.02 7.57
C PHE A 173 -12.42 -5.59 6.77
N GLU A 174 -13.50 -5.22 7.48
CA GLU A 174 -14.72 -4.78 6.80
C GLU A 174 -14.52 -3.46 6.04
N LEU A 175 -13.77 -2.52 6.61
CA LEU A 175 -13.41 -1.29 5.91
C LEU A 175 -12.71 -1.57 4.57
N LEU A 176 -11.67 -2.41 4.59
CA LEU A 176 -10.89 -2.73 3.38
C LEU A 176 -11.71 -3.56 2.39
N LYS A 177 -12.57 -4.47 2.87
CA LYS A 177 -13.48 -5.26 2.04
C LYS A 177 -14.49 -4.37 1.31
N GLU A 178 -15.13 -3.43 2.00
CA GLU A 178 -16.08 -2.48 1.41
C GLU A 178 -15.40 -1.53 0.40
N LEU A 179 -14.11 -1.19 0.63
CA LEU A 179 -13.30 -0.46 -0.35
C LEU A 179 -12.93 -1.31 -1.58
N GLY A 180 -13.21 -2.61 -1.57
CA GLY A 180 -13.04 -3.51 -2.72
C GLY A 180 -11.82 -4.43 -2.66
N MET A 181 -11.15 -4.56 -1.53
CA MET A 181 -10.01 -5.49 -1.39
C MET A 181 -10.49 -6.95 -1.47
N PRO A 182 -9.92 -7.78 -2.38
CA PRO A 182 -10.38 -9.15 -2.64
C PRO A 182 -9.77 -10.16 -1.66
N PHE A 183 -10.32 -10.29 -0.45
CA PHE A 183 -9.88 -11.27 0.54
C PHE A 183 -10.29 -12.72 0.17
N LYS A 184 -9.43 -13.71 0.53
CA LYS A 184 -9.65 -15.14 0.19
C LYS A 184 -10.88 -15.74 0.88
N ASN A 185 -11.10 -15.45 2.15
CA ASN A 185 -12.07 -16.11 3.01
C ASN A 185 -13.26 -15.21 3.37
N VAL A 186 -13.80 -14.50 2.39
CA VAL A 186 -15.06 -13.78 2.61
C VAL A 186 -16.15 -14.82 2.76
N LYS A 187 -16.51 -15.19 4.02
CA LYS A 187 -17.74 -15.93 4.28
C LYS A 187 -18.89 -15.08 3.74
N LYS A 188 -19.60 -15.64 2.76
CA LYS A 188 -20.83 -15.04 2.21
C LYS A 188 -21.92 -15.00 3.25
#